data_0f904db160ed82216bae37daaf207d17
#
_entry.id   0f904db160ed82216bae37daaf207d17
#
_cell.length_a   1.000
_cell.length_b   1.000
_cell.length_c   1.000
_cell.angle_alpha   90.00
_cell.angle_beta   90.00
_cell.angle_gamma   90.00
#
_symmetry.space_group_name_H-M   'P 1'
#
loop_
_entity.id
_entity.type
_entity.pdbx_description
1 polymer ?
#
loop_
_entity_poly.entity_id
_entity_poly.type
_entity_poly.pdbx_seq_one_letter_code
_entity_poly.pdbx_strand_id
1 'polypeptide(L)'
;MSIPRTPRRLAERRRVARHRRAVGYWGVVLAMLISLWIGTTVVPPAWLHTPALFGHLASVIVGLGAAVLLETSGLLWMLRRAGLDDLRRVERTVSGLAWLGIVGLQECACREQPDLGQPLTAIKMIAVLVAAMNGVGMTRLTDELARLPSGARFGALPRKLQAWCVWSAVVSQSAWWTAVLIGMLNTASR
;
A
#
# COMPACT_ATOMS: atom_id res chain seq x y z
N MET A 1 20.49 -32.09 -3.58
CA MET A 1 20.39 -32.69 -2.21
C MET A 1 19.74 -31.64 -1.32
N SER A 2 18.40 -31.71 -1.08
CA SER A 2 17.64 -30.71 -0.30
C SER A 2 17.68 -31.12 1.17
N ILE A 3 18.32 -30.28 1.99
CA ILE A 3 18.38 -30.48 3.46
C ILE A 3 16.93 -30.45 4.02
N PRO A 4 16.48 -31.48 4.75
CA PRO A 4 15.14 -31.52 5.31
C PRO A 4 14.95 -30.36 6.29
N ARG A 5 13.92 -29.52 6.01
CA ARG A 5 13.60 -28.36 6.84
C ARG A 5 13.01 -28.85 8.18
N THR A 6 13.78 -28.78 9.24
CA THR A 6 13.33 -29.16 10.58
C THR A 6 12.14 -28.28 11.02
N PRO A 7 11.15 -28.84 11.74
CA PRO A 7 9.96 -28.10 12.26
C PRO A 7 10.34 -26.82 13.02
N ARG A 8 11.46 -26.83 13.73
CA ARG A 8 12.00 -25.71 14.51
C ARG A 8 12.38 -24.50 13.60
N ARG A 9 13.05 -24.74 12.46
CA ARG A 9 13.40 -23.69 11.50
C ARG A 9 12.16 -23.07 10.83
N LEU A 10 11.10 -23.85 10.61
CA LEU A 10 9.85 -23.35 10.06
C LEU A 10 9.10 -22.45 11.07
N ALA A 11 9.08 -22.84 12.34
CA ALA A 11 8.48 -22.05 13.42
C ALA A 11 9.22 -20.71 13.61
N GLU A 12 10.55 -20.72 13.57
CA GLU A 12 11.38 -19.53 13.67
C GLU A 12 11.13 -18.54 12.51
N ARG A 13 11.11 -19.03 11.27
CA ARG A 13 10.78 -18.21 10.10
C ARG A 13 9.39 -17.57 10.20
N ARG A 14 8.39 -18.32 10.69
CA ARG A 14 7.04 -17.79 10.92
C ARG A 14 7.01 -16.73 12.01
N ARG A 15 7.83 -16.88 13.05
CA ARG A 15 7.97 -15.87 14.13
C ARG A 15 8.60 -14.59 13.61
N VAL A 16 9.70 -14.69 12.86
CA VAL A 16 10.36 -13.53 12.23
C VAL A 16 9.42 -12.81 11.27
N ALA A 17 8.70 -13.54 10.41
CA ALA A 17 7.75 -12.94 9.48
C ALA A 17 6.58 -12.23 10.19
N ARG A 18 6.10 -12.76 11.32
CA ARG A 18 5.09 -12.09 12.17
C ARG A 18 5.64 -10.81 12.78
N HIS A 19 6.85 -10.88 13.32
CA HIS A 19 7.50 -9.72 13.92
C HIS A 19 7.71 -8.59 12.91
N ARG A 20 8.25 -8.91 11.73
CA ARG A 20 8.42 -7.92 10.64
C ARG A 20 7.10 -7.23 10.26
N ARG A 21 5.99 -7.97 10.17
CA ARG A 21 4.67 -7.39 9.87
C ARG A 21 4.18 -6.52 11.02
N ALA A 22 4.31 -6.97 12.26
CA ALA A 22 3.96 -6.14 13.42
C ALA A 22 4.73 -4.82 13.43
N VAL A 23 6.05 -4.87 13.19
CA VAL A 23 6.89 -3.68 13.04
C VAL A 23 6.40 -2.81 11.86
N GLY A 24 6.03 -3.42 10.73
CA GLY A 24 5.48 -2.70 9.58
C GLY A 24 4.18 -1.96 9.92
N TYR A 25 3.23 -2.62 10.60
CA TYR A 25 1.98 -1.98 11.02
C TYR A 25 2.21 -0.84 12.01
N TRP A 26 3.03 -1.06 13.03
CA TRP A 26 3.40 0.00 13.97
C TRP A 26 4.15 1.14 13.29
N GLY A 27 5.06 0.81 12.37
CA GLY A 27 5.79 1.80 11.57
C GLY A 27 4.86 2.71 10.76
N VAL A 28 3.85 2.14 10.09
CA VAL A 28 2.84 2.91 9.34
C VAL A 28 2.03 3.83 10.27
N VAL A 29 1.56 3.32 11.41
CA VAL A 29 0.79 4.13 12.37
C VAL A 29 1.64 5.26 12.95
N LEU A 30 2.87 4.95 13.38
CA LEU A 30 3.79 5.96 13.92
C LEU A 30 4.17 7.01 12.87
N ALA A 31 4.45 6.60 11.63
CA ALA A 31 4.74 7.53 10.55
C ALA A 31 3.56 8.48 10.30
N MET A 32 2.32 7.97 10.30
CA MET A 32 1.12 8.79 10.17
C MET A 32 0.97 9.78 11.33
N LEU A 33 1.14 9.31 12.57
CA LEU A 33 1.04 10.18 13.76
C LEU A 33 2.11 11.26 13.76
N ILE A 34 3.35 10.92 13.42
CA ILE A 34 4.45 11.88 13.31
C ILE A 34 4.17 12.89 12.20
N SER A 35 3.70 12.44 11.04
CA SER A 35 3.33 13.30 9.91
C SER A 35 2.25 14.30 10.32
N LEU A 36 1.20 13.84 10.99
CA LEU A 36 0.13 14.70 11.50
C LEU A 36 0.64 15.69 12.57
N TRP A 37 1.44 15.22 13.50
CA TRP A 37 2.02 16.08 14.54
C TRP A 37 2.90 17.19 13.95
N ILE A 38 3.77 16.88 12.98
CA ILE A 38 4.59 17.87 12.29
C ILE A 38 3.67 18.86 11.54
N GLY A 39 2.66 18.36 10.81
CA GLY A 39 1.73 19.20 10.03
C GLY A 39 0.91 20.17 10.88
N THR A 40 0.67 19.85 12.16
CA THR A 40 -0.05 20.75 13.09
C THR A 40 0.86 21.69 13.86
N THR A 41 2.17 21.38 13.98
CA THR A 41 3.11 22.15 14.81
C THR A 41 4.07 23.02 14.02
N VAL A 42 4.42 22.61 12.79
CA VAL A 42 5.42 23.30 11.96
C VAL A 42 4.73 24.11 10.88
N VAL A 43 4.98 25.43 10.87
CA VAL A 43 4.55 26.32 9.78
C VAL A 43 5.62 26.30 8.70
N PRO A 44 5.38 25.70 7.53
CA PRO A 44 6.38 25.64 6.47
C PRO A 44 6.59 27.05 5.86
N PRO A 45 7.82 27.39 5.46
CA PRO A 45 8.06 28.64 4.76
C PRO A 45 7.34 28.67 3.40
N ALA A 46 6.87 29.86 2.98
CA ALA A 46 6.03 30.03 1.79
C ALA A 46 6.65 29.47 0.49
N TRP A 47 7.97 29.56 0.33
CA TRP A 47 8.66 29.01 -0.85
C TRP A 47 8.56 27.49 -0.97
N LEU A 48 8.25 26.78 0.12
CA LEU A 48 8.17 25.33 0.15
C LEU A 48 6.81 24.79 -0.34
N HIS A 49 5.78 25.65 -0.43
CA HIS A 49 4.43 25.24 -0.82
C HIS A 49 4.38 24.61 -2.22
N THR A 50 4.95 25.28 -3.23
CA THR A 50 4.95 24.77 -4.62
C THR A 50 5.73 23.46 -4.78
N PRO A 51 6.97 23.31 -4.26
CA PRO A 51 7.67 22.02 -4.26
C PRO A 51 6.94 20.92 -3.52
N ALA A 52 6.28 21.21 -2.40
CA ALA A 52 5.51 20.25 -1.64
C ALA A 52 4.30 19.75 -2.42
N LEU A 53 3.55 20.65 -3.06
CA LEU A 53 2.42 20.30 -3.92
C LEU A 53 2.85 19.41 -5.08
N PHE A 54 3.95 19.78 -5.76
CA PHE A 54 4.51 18.96 -6.83
C PHE A 54 4.91 17.56 -6.32
N GLY A 55 5.62 17.49 -5.20
CA GLY A 55 6.00 16.21 -4.58
C GLY A 55 4.78 15.36 -4.20
N HIS A 56 3.71 15.99 -3.70
CA HIS A 56 2.44 15.33 -3.41
C HIS A 56 1.81 14.72 -4.66
N LEU A 57 1.64 15.52 -5.72
CA LEU A 57 1.08 15.03 -6.99
C LEU A 57 1.91 13.91 -7.60
N ALA A 58 3.24 14.06 -7.62
CA ALA A 58 4.15 13.02 -8.08
C ALA A 58 3.99 11.73 -7.27
N SER A 59 3.87 11.83 -5.94
CA SER A 59 3.66 10.69 -5.04
C SER A 59 2.33 9.99 -5.28
N VAL A 60 1.25 10.76 -5.53
CA VAL A 60 -0.06 10.20 -5.93
C VAL A 60 0.07 9.44 -7.24
N ILE A 61 0.67 10.02 -8.26
CA ILE A 61 0.82 9.39 -9.58
C ILE A 61 1.63 8.10 -9.47
N VAL A 62 2.75 8.13 -8.79
CA VAL A 62 3.62 6.95 -8.62
C VAL A 62 2.95 5.87 -7.79
N GLY A 63 2.35 6.22 -6.65
CA GLY A 63 1.73 5.26 -5.75
C GLY A 63 0.45 4.64 -6.33
N LEU A 64 -0.46 5.46 -6.84
CA LEU A 64 -1.70 5.00 -7.47
C LEU A 64 -1.40 4.23 -8.75
N GLY A 65 -0.47 4.72 -9.58
CA GLY A 65 -0.05 4.04 -10.81
C GLY A 65 0.50 2.65 -10.53
N ALA A 66 1.35 2.51 -9.51
CA ALA A 66 1.88 1.22 -9.08
C ALA A 66 0.78 0.27 -8.57
N ALA A 67 -0.18 0.78 -7.77
CA ALA A 67 -1.32 0.01 -7.29
C ALA A 67 -2.20 -0.49 -8.44
N VAL A 68 -2.55 0.38 -9.40
CA VAL A 68 -3.36 0.03 -10.57
C VAL A 68 -2.66 -1.02 -11.44
N LEU A 69 -1.35 -0.89 -11.67
CA LEU A 69 -0.57 -1.87 -12.43
C LEU A 69 -0.57 -3.25 -11.76
N LEU A 70 -0.37 -3.30 -10.45
CA LEU A 70 -0.36 -4.54 -9.70
C LEU A 70 -1.74 -5.23 -9.75
N GLU A 71 -2.80 -4.48 -9.53
CA GLU A 71 -4.16 -5.00 -9.50
C GLU A 71 -4.67 -5.41 -10.89
N THR A 72 -4.32 -4.64 -11.93
CA THR A 72 -4.59 -5.03 -13.32
C THR A 72 -3.90 -6.35 -13.65
N SER A 73 -2.64 -6.53 -13.23
CA SER A 73 -1.91 -7.78 -13.42
C SER A 73 -2.56 -8.94 -12.66
N GLY A 74 -3.04 -8.69 -11.44
CA GLY A 74 -3.82 -9.65 -10.66
C GLY A 74 -5.13 -10.04 -11.35
N LEU A 75 -5.86 -9.06 -11.88
CA LEU A 75 -7.10 -9.28 -12.63
C LEU A 75 -6.86 -10.08 -13.91
N LEU A 76 -5.81 -9.77 -14.66
CA LEU A 76 -5.45 -10.53 -15.87
C LEU A 76 -5.13 -11.99 -15.53
N TRP A 77 -4.44 -12.25 -14.41
CA TRP A 77 -4.21 -13.61 -13.92
C TRP A 77 -5.52 -14.31 -13.52
N MET A 78 -6.43 -13.62 -12.83
CA MET A 78 -7.77 -14.15 -12.49
C MET A 78 -8.57 -14.51 -13.75
N LEU A 79 -8.52 -13.68 -14.79
CA LEU A 79 -9.18 -13.88 -16.09
C LEU A 79 -8.43 -14.86 -17.02
N ARG A 80 -7.36 -15.48 -16.55
CA ARG A 80 -6.50 -16.41 -17.31
C ARG A 80 -5.84 -15.79 -18.57
N ARG A 81 -5.69 -14.46 -18.58
CA ARG A 81 -5.02 -13.73 -19.67
C ARG A 81 -3.54 -13.51 -19.42
N ALA A 82 -3.07 -13.72 -18.20
CA ALA A 82 -1.67 -13.67 -17.78
C ALA A 82 -1.35 -14.83 -16.82
N GLY A 83 -0.07 -15.12 -16.65
CA GLY A 83 0.44 -16.13 -15.71
C GLY A 83 0.69 -15.56 -14.31
N LEU A 84 0.80 -16.45 -13.31
CA LEU A 84 1.21 -16.07 -11.96
C LEU A 84 2.64 -15.47 -11.95
N ASP A 85 3.51 -15.90 -12.85
CA ASP A 85 4.88 -15.37 -12.93
C ASP A 85 4.93 -13.95 -13.48
N ASP A 86 3.98 -13.57 -14.33
CA ASP A 86 3.84 -12.19 -14.80
C ASP A 86 3.41 -11.29 -13.65
N LEU A 87 2.42 -11.72 -12.86
CA LEU A 87 1.99 -11.02 -11.64
C LEU A 87 3.16 -10.84 -10.66
N ARG A 88 3.94 -11.88 -10.41
CA ARG A 88 5.13 -11.83 -9.51
C ARG A 88 6.21 -10.89 -10.04
N ARG A 89 6.37 -10.81 -11.37
CA ARG A 89 7.34 -9.89 -11.98
C ARG A 89 6.90 -8.46 -11.78
N VAL A 90 5.64 -8.15 -12.08
CA VAL A 90 5.06 -6.82 -11.85
C VAL A 90 5.15 -6.43 -10.38
N GLU A 91 4.75 -7.31 -9.47
CA GLU A 91 4.80 -7.08 -8.02
C GLU A 91 6.21 -6.69 -7.56
N ARG A 92 7.23 -7.43 -7.95
CA ARG A 92 8.63 -7.12 -7.59
C ARG A 92 9.10 -5.76 -8.11
N THR A 93 8.61 -5.34 -9.27
CA THR A 93 8.99 -4.06 -9.88
C THR A 93 8.24 -2.89 -9.24
N VAL A 94 6.94 -3.03 -9.01
CA VAL A 94 6.10 -1.88 -8.61
C VAL A 94 5.88 -1.76 -7.11
N SER A 95 6.15 -2.80 -6.32
CA SER A 95 5.95 -2.77 -4.87
C SER A 95 6.75 -1.65 -4.19
N GLY A 96 8.00 -1.46 -4.60
CA GLY A 96 8.85 -0.35 -4.14
C GLY A 96 8.28 1.02 -4.50
N LEU A 97 7.73 1.16 -5.71
CA LEU A 97 7.11 2.40 -6.17
C LEU A 97 5.82 2.72 -5.39
N ALA A 98 5.01 1.71 -5.09
CA ALA A 98 3.82 1.89 -4.25
C ALA A 98 4.20 2.42 -2.86
N TRP A 99 5.23 1.85 -2.23
CA TRP A 99 5.74 2.33 -0.95
C TRP A 99 6.34 3.74 -1.05
N LEU A 100 7.07 4.04 -2.10
CA LEU A 100 7.60 5.39 -2.35
C LEU A 100 6.46 6.42 -2.45
N GLY A 101 5.37 6.07 -3.16
CA GLY A 101 4.17 6.91 -3.23
C GLY A 101 3.54 7.15 -1.86
N ILE A 102 3.38 6.10 -1.04
CA ILE A 102 2.80 6.21 0.31
C ILE A 102 3.67 7.09 1.22
N VAL A 103 4.99 6.89 1.21
CA VAL A 103 5.94 7.69 2.01
C VAL A 103 5.89 9.15 1.55
N GLY A 104 5.92 9.41 0.25
CA GLY A 104 5.84 10.76 -0.30
C GLY A 104 4.52 11.47 0.03
N LEU A 105 3.41 10.74 0.06
CA LEU A 105 2.12 11.28 0.52
C LEU A 105 2.16 11.71 1.99
N GLN A 106 2.83 10.95 2.85
CA GLN A 106 2.97 11.30 4.27
C GLN A 106 3.88 12.48 4.49
N GLU A 107 5.00 12.56 3.77
CA GLU A 107 5.92 13.71 3.81
C GLU A 107 5.21 15.02 3.41
N CYS A 108 4.39 14.97 2.37
CA CYS A 108 3.66 16.14 1.89
C CYS A 108 2.50 16.53 2.84
N ALA A 109 1.85 15.56 3.48
CA ALA A 109 0.82 15.83 4.49
C ALA A 109 1.34 16.66 5.67
N CYS A 110 2.62 16.51 6.03
CA CYS A 110 3.27 17.35 7.05
C CYS A 110 3.30 18.84 6.69
N ARG A 111 3.20 19.17 5.41
CA ARG A 111 3.41 20.53 4.89
C ARG A 111 2.13 21.26 4.49
N GLU A 112 1.02 20.52 4.34
CA GLU A 112 -0.28 21.08 3.94
C GLU A 112 -1.11 21.61 5.11
N GLN A 113 -0.64 21.51 6.36
CA GLN A 113 -1.37 21.88 7.57
C GLN A 113 -2.80 21.32 7.54
N PRO A 114 -2.98 19.99 7.68
CA PRO A 114 -4.28 19.37 7.53
C PRO A 114 -5.24 19.88 8.62
N ASP A 115 -6.30 20.53 8.21
CA ASP A 115 -7.38 20.88 9.11
C ASP A 115 -8.18 19.60 9.46
N LEU A 116 -7.81 19.00 10.60
CA LEU A 116 -8.47 17.79 11.10
C LEU A 116 -9.90 18.06 11.60
N GLY A 117 -10.30 19.33 11.77
CA GLY A 117 -11.68 19.71 12.07
C GLY A 117 -12.61 19.50 10.86
N GLN A 118 -12.04 19.40 9.66
CA GLN A 118 -12.83 19.09 8.46
C GLN A 118 -13.00 17.58 8.28
N PRO A 119 -14.24 17.07 8.23
CA PRO A 119 -14.52 15.63 8.11
C PRO A 119 -13.86 15.00 6.87
N LEU A 120 -13.84 15.69 5.75
CA LEU A 120 -13.24 15.20 4.50
C LEU A 120 -11.73 14.99 4.65
N THR A 121 -11.03 15.89 5.34
CA THR A 121 -9.59 15.72 5.61
C THR A 121 -9.33 14.49 6.47
N ALA A 122 -10.13 14.29 7.52
CA ALA A 122 -10.01 13.09 8.37
C ALA A 122 -10.25 11.80 7.56
N ILE A 123 -11.28 11.76 6.71
CA ILE A 123 -11.57 10.60 5.84
C ILE A 123 -10.40 10.35 4.87
N LYS A 124 -9.83 11.39 4.25
CA LYS A 124 -8.63 11.26 3.39
C LYS A 124 -7.47 10.61 4.15
N MET A 125 -7.17 11.07 5.35
CA MET A 125 -6.08 10.52 6.17
C MET A 125 -6.32 9.06 6.56
N ILE A 126 -7.57 8.71 6.92
CA ILE A 126 -7.97 7.33 7.20
C ILE A 126 -7.78 6.46 5.93
N ALA A 127 -8.18 6.95 4.76
CA ALA A 127 -8.01 6.24 3.50
C ALA A 127 -6.53 5.95 3.20
N VAL A 128 -5.64 6.93 3.36
CA VAL A 128 -4.18 6.73 3.21
C VAL A 128 -3.66 5.71 4.21
N LEU A 129 -4.09 5.78 5.48
CA LEU A 129 -3.73 4.80 6.50
C LEU A 129 -4.18 3.39 6.12
N VAL A 130 -5.42 3.23 5.66
CA VAL A 130 -5.97 1.93 5.21
C VAL A 130 -5.18 1.39 4.03
N ALA A 131 -4.84 2.21 3.03
CA ALA A 131 -3.99 1.81 1.90
C ALA A 131 -2.63 1.29 2.37
N ALA A 132 -1.96 2.02 3.28
CA ALA A 132 -0.66 1.64 3.82
C ALA A 132 -0.73 0.35 4.66
N MET A 133 -1.76 0.19 5.50
CA MET A 133 -2.01 -1.02 6.29
C MET A 133 -2.27 -2.24 5.39
N ASN A 134 -3.07 -2.05 4.32
CA ASN A 134 -3.29 -3.08 3.32
C ASN A 134 -1.97 -3.47 2.63
N GLY A 135 -1.10 -2.50 2.30
CA GLY A 135 0.23 -2.74 1.75
C GLY A 135 1.10 -3.63 2.64
N VAL A 136 1.10 -3.40 3.98
CA VAL A 136 1.77 -4.29 4.94
C VAL A 136 1.14 -5.69 4.91
N GLY A 137 -0.19 -5.80 4.86
CA GLY A 137 -0.92 -7.06 4.76
C GLY A 137 -0.57 -7.86 3.51
N MET A 138 -0.38 -7.15 2.39
CA MET A 138 0.00 -7.73 1.09
C MET A 138 1.32 -8.51 1.14
N THR A 139 2.27 -8.14 2.00
CA THR A 139 3.54 -8.88 2.14
C THR A 139 3.33 -10.35 2.47
N ARG A 140 2.29 -10.67 3.27
CA ARG A 140 1.94 -12.06 3.56
C ARG A 140 1.28 -12.74 2.36
N LEU A 141 0.41 -12.03 1.65
CA LEU A 141 -0.23 -12.54 0.45
C LEU A 141 0.81 -12.87 -0.62
N THR A 142 1.75 -11.96 -0.86
CA THR A 142 2.89 -12.17 -1.77
C THR A 142 3.74 -13.38 -1.36
N ASP A 143 4.04 -13.54 -0.07
CA ASP A 143 4.76 -14.71 0.45
C ASP A 143 4.01 -16.03 0.17
N GLU A 144 2.67 -16.07 0.31
CA GLU A 144 1.86 -17.24 0.00
C GLU A 144 1.82 -17.51 -1.52
N LEU A 145 1.60 -16.47 -2.34
CA LEU A 145 1.63 -16.58 -3.80
C LEU A 145 3.01 -17.03 -4.31
N ALA A 146 4.10 -16.58 -3.69
CA ALA A 146 5.45 -16.96 -4.07
C ALA A 146 5.75 -18.48 -3.89
N ARG A 147 4.98 -19.17 -3.04
CA ARG A 147 5.13 -20.61 -2.78
C ARG A 147 4.40 -21.49 -3.77
N LEU A 148 3.51 -20.93 -4.58
CA LEU A 148 2.74 -21.67 -5.57
C LEU A 148 3.61 -22.06 -6.77
N PRO A 149 3.31 -23.14 -7.51
CA PRO A 149 3.99 -23.44 -8.75
C PRO A 149 3.68 -22.39 -9.82
N SER A 150 4.60 -22.20 -10.79
CA SER A 150 4.51 -21.17 -11.83
C SER A 150 3.23 -21.24 -12.68
N GLY A 151 2.69 -22.43 -12.91
CA GLY A 151 1.44 -22.63 -13.64
C GLY A 151 0.16 -22.55 -12.79
N ALA A 152 0.23 -22.11 -11.54
CA ALA A 152 -0.95 -22.07 -10.66
C ALA A 152 -2.04 -21.14 -11.23
N ARG A 153 -3.26 -21.69 -11.35
CA ARG A 153 -4.44 -20.94 -11.79
C ARG A 153 -5.18 -20.38 -10.59
N PHE A 154 -5.70 -19.15 -10.72
CA PHE A 154 -6.46 -18.50 -9.66
C PHE A 154 -7.61 -19.38 -9.15
N GLY A 155 -8.42 -19.97 -10.04
CA GLY A 155 -9.56 -20.81 -9.67
C GLY A 155 -9.19 -22.12 -8.97
N ALA A 156 -7.92 -22.56 -9.02
CA ALA A 156 -7.44 -23.74 -8.31
C ALA A 156 -6.92 -23.43 -6.88
N LEU A 157 -6.88 -22.16 -6.50
CA LEU A 157 -6.45 -21.75 -5.16
C LEU A 157 -7.48 -22.10 -4.09
N PRO A 158 -7.07 -22.28 -2.84
CA PRO A 158 -8.00 -22.35 -1.71
C PRO A 158 -8.90 -21.10 -1.67
N ARG A 159 -10.20 -21.28 -1.42
CA ARG A 159 -11.17 -20.17 -1.39
C ARG A 159 -10.75 -18.99 -0.49
N LYS A 160 -10.12 -19.29 0.66
CA LYS A 160 -9.58 -18.26 1.57
C LYS A 160 -8.52 -17.38 0.91
N LEU A 161 -7.66 -17.96 0.09
CA LEU A 161 -6.61 -17.22 -0.61
C LEU A 161 -7.21 -16.38 -1.76
N GLN A 162 -8.17 -16.94 -2.49
CA GLN A 162 -8.92 -16.19 -3.52
C GLN A 162 -9.64 -14.97 -2.90
N ALA A 163 -10.39 -15.19 -1.83
CA ALA A 163 -11.09 -14.12 -1.12
C ALA A 163 -10.13 -13.05 -0.60
N TRP A 164 -8.95 -13.46 -0.11
CA TRP A 164 -7.95 -12.51 0.35
C TRP A 164 -7.36 -11.67 -0.79
N CYS A 165 -7.06 -12.26 -1.94
CA CYS A 165 -6.62 -11.52 -3.12
C CYS A 165 -7.65 -10.46 -3.53
N VAL A 166 -8.92 -10.85 -3.66
CA VAL A 166 -10.02 -9.95 -4.06
C VAL A 166 -10.22 -8.86 -3.00
N TRP A 167 -10.31 -9.24 -1.73
CA TRP A 167 -10.49 -8.29 -0.63
C TRP A 167 -9.40 -7.23 -0.59
N SER A 168 -8.14 -7.66 -0.69
CA SER A 168 -6.99 -6.75 -0.67
C SER A 168 -7.03 -5.76 -1.84
N ALA A 169 -7.40 -6.22 -3.04
CA ALA A 169 -7.55 -5.36 -4.21
C ALA A 169 -8.70 -4.33 -4.01
N VAL A 170 -9.86 -4.77 -3.53
CA VAL A 170 -11.00 -3.87 -3.25
C VAL A 170 -10.63 -2.82 -2.21
N VAL A 171 -10.00 -3.21 -1.11
CA VAL A 171 -9.56 -2.29 -0.05
C VAL A 171 -8.56 -1.27 -0.60
N SER A 172 -7.58 -1.73 -1.37
CA SER A 172 -6.57 -0.87 -1.98
C SER A 172 -7.21 0.19 -2.89
N GLN A 173 -8.01 -0.24 -3.88
CA GLN A 173 -8.64 0.67 -4.82
C GLN A 173 -9.58 1.64 -4.13
N SER A 174 -10.44 1.16 -3.22
CA SER A 174 -11.34 2.03 -2.47
C SER A 174 -10.58 3.09 -1.69
N ALA A 175 -9.49 2.72 -1.03
CA ALA A 175 -8.68 3.64 -0.24
C ALA A 175 -7.98 4.68 -1.12
N TRP A 176 -7.34 4.25 -2.22
CA TRP A 176 -6.66 5.17 -3.15
C TRP A 176 -7.63 6.15 -3.80
N TRP A 177 -8.74 5.66 -4.36
CA TRP A 177 -9.72 6.54 -5.01
C TRP A 177 -10.39 7.48 -4.02
N THR A 178 -10.68 7.04 -2.80
CA THR A 178 -11.21 7.92 -1.75
C THR A 178 -10.23 9.06 -1.44
N ALA A 179 -8.94 8.73 -1.27
CA ALA A 179 -7.91 9.74 -0.99
C ALA A 179 -7.76 10.76 -2.13
N VAL A 180 -7.78 10.30 -3.39
CA VAL A 180 -7.68 11.15 -4.59
C VAL A 180 -8.90 12.04 -4.75
N LEU A 181 -10.12 11.47 -4.69
CA LEU A 181 -11.36 12.22 -4.87
C LEU A 181 -11.50 13.32 -3.80
N ILE A 182 -11.24 13.01 -2.53
CA ILE A 182 -11.28 14.02 -1.47
C ILE A 182 -10.19 15.08 -1.68
N GLY A 183 -9.01 14.68 -2.12
CA GLY A 183 -7.94 15.63 -2.47
C GLY A 183 -8.38 16.62 -3.55
N MET A 184 -9.04 16.13 -4.59
CA MET A 184 -9.59 16.97 -5.66
C MET A 184 -10.70 17.92 -5.16
N LEU A 185 -11.66 17.40 -4.35
CA LEU A 185 -12.73 18.20 -3.79
C LEU A 185 -12.21 19.33 -2.88
N ASN A 186 -11.23 19.04 -2.04
CA ASN A 186 -10.62 20.04 -1.17
C ASN A 186 -9.86 21.12 -1.97
N THR A 187 -9.32 20.78 -3.14
CA THR A 187 -8.65 21.77 -4.01
C THR A 187 -9.66 22.64 -4.74
N ALA A 188 -10.79 22.08 -5.17
CA ALA A 188 -11.84 22.81 -5.88
C ALA A 188 -12.64 23.77 -4.98
N SER A 189 -12.60 23.57 -3.65
CA SER A 189 -13.33 24.40 -2.66
C SER A 189 -12.50 25.56 -2.09
N ARG A 190 -11.24 25.70 -2.49
CA ARG A 190 -10.34 26.81 -2.12
C ARG A 190 -10.30 27.89 -3.20
#